data_21f0d129b8bbc519ad47877772f20666
#
_entry.id   21f0d129b8bbc519ad47877772f20666
#
_cell.length_a   1.000
_cell.length_b   1.000
_cell.length_c   1.000
_cell.angle_alpha   90.00
_cell.angle_beta   90.00
_cell.angle_gamma   90.00
#
_symmetry.space_group_name_H-M   'P 1'
#
loop_
_entity.id
_entity.type
_entity.pdbx_description
1 polymer ?
#
loop_
_entity_poly.entity_id
_entity_poly.type
_entity_poly.pdbx_seq_one_letter_code
_entity_poly.pdbx_strand_id
1 'polypeptide(L)' 'VAKPTGVAVTASGVHAALVSLNLIAP' A
#
# COMPACT_ATOMS: atom_id res chain seq x y z
N VAL A 1 -14.13 -1.05 -2.09
CA VAL A 1 -12.73 -0.76 -2.38
C VAL A 1 -11.96 -2.08 -2.47
N ALA A 2 -11.22 -2.27 -3.56
CA ALA A 2 -10.47 -3.48 -3.75
C ALA A 2 -9.26 -3.53 -2.81
N LYS A 3 -8.99 -4.70 -2.27
CA LYS A 3 -7.82 -4.89 -1.42
C LYS A 3 -6.58 -5.02 -2.31
N PRO A 4 -5.48 -4.37 -1.97
CA PRO A 4 -4.25 -4.57 -2.73
C PRO A 4 -3.73 -5.98 -2.53
N THR A 5 -3.21 -6.56 -3.61
CA THR A 5 -2.64 -7.89 -3.57
C THR A 5 -1.24 -7.86 -4.16
N GLY A 6 -0.44 -8.87 -3.84
CA GLY A 6 0.93 -8.93 -4.35
C GLY A 6 1.84 -7.86 -3.78
N VAL A 7 1.50 -7.33 -2.61
CA VAL A 7 2.29 -6.27 -1.98
C VAL A 7 3.61 -6.86 -1.46
N ALA A 8 4.73 -6.19 -1.75
CA ALA A 8 6.02 -6.63 -1.25
C ALA A 8 6.05 -6.55 0.28
N VAL A 9 6.67 -7.55 0.89
CA VAL A 9 6.75 -7.62 2.36
C VAL A 9 7.94 -6.79 2.83
N THR A 10 7.84 -5.49 2.62
CA THR A 10 8.86 -4.52 3.01
C THR A 10 8.16 -3.24 3.47
N ALA A 11 8.89 -2.39 4.16
CA ALA A 11 8.33 -1.11 4.61
C ALA A 11 7.89 -0.26 3.42
N SER A 12 8.71 -0.19 2.37
CA SER A 12 8.35 0.59 1.20
C SER A 12 7.16 -0.02 0.46
N GLY A 13 7.06 -1.34 0.43
CA GLY A 13 5.93 -2.01 -0.19
C GLY A 13 4.62 -1.72 0.54
N VAL A 14 4.63 -1.82 1.85
CA VAL A 14 3.45 -1.52 2.67
C VAL A 14 3.09 -0.04 2.56
N HIS A 15 4.10 0.83 2.56
CA HIS A 15 3.86 2.26 2.40
C HIS A 15 3.16 2.55 1.06
N ALA A 16 3.65 1.95 -0.03
CA ALA A 16 3.05 2.16 -1.34
C ALA A 16 1.60 1.65 -1.37
N ALA A 17 1.33 0.52 -0.72
CA ALA A 17 -0.02 -0.02 -0.66
C ALA A 17 -0.96 0.92 0.08
N LEU A 18 -0.51 1.50 1.18
CA LEU A 18 -1.33 2.43 1.96
C LEU A 18 -1.62 3.70 1.17
N VAL A 19 -0.65 4.18 0.40
CA VAL A 19 -0.84 5.34 -0.47
C VAL A 19 -1.88 5.01 -1.55
N SER A 20 -1.81 3.81 -2.14
CA SER A 20 -2.77 3.39 -3.16
C SER A 20 -4.19 3.35 -2.63
N LEU A 21 -4.36 3.05 -1.36
CA LEU A 21 -5.67 3.01 -0.72
C LEU A 21 -6.13 4.38 -0.22
N ASN A 22 -5.31 5.41 -0.40
CA ASN A 22 -5.60 6.77 0.07
C ASN A 22 -5.73 6.86 1.59
N LEU A 23 -5.05 5.96 2.29
CA LEU A 23 -5.05 5.99 3.75
C LEU A 23 -4.00 6.94 4.30
N ILE A 24 -2.92 7.12 3.55
CA ILE A 24 -1.84 8.03 3.94
C ILE A 24 -1.36 8.81 2.71
N ALA A 25 -0.69 9.91 2.95
CA ALA A 25 -0.02 10.66 1.90
C ALA A 25 1.37 10.04 1.65
N PRO A 26 1.92 10.17 0.45
CA PRO A 26 3.23 9.63 0.11
C PRO A 26 4.36 10.09 1.01
#